data_5266eefac97ed08d880771547756dc62
#
_entry.id   5266eefac97ed08d880771547756dc62
#
_cell.length_a   1.000
_cell.length_b   1.000
_cell.length_c   1.000
_cell.angle_alpha   90.00
_cell.angle_beta   90.00
_cell.angle_gamma   90.00
#
_symmetry.space_group_name_H-M   'P 1'
#
loop_
_entity.id
_entity.type
_entity.pdbx_description
1 polymer ?
#
loop_
_entity_poly.entity_id
_entity_poly.type
_entity_poly.pdbx_seq_one_letter_code
_entity_poly.pdbx_strand_id
1 'polypeptide(L)'
;CTGFIFALETGARLIESGKYKNAIIIGADTMSSIIDYKDRNTCVIFGDGGGGVLIEQTDDDYGIIDSILKTDGSGNQFLTVPAGGSRKPASETTVKQRLHYVYQDGKTVFKYAVNRMSEVSKEIIEKNKLSSHDIKLFIPHQANQRIIDATARKCGLDLDQVFVNICLLYTSDAADEV
;
A
#
# COMPACT_ATOMS: atom_id res chain seq x y z
N CYS A 1 -0.06 0.87 -4.57
CA CYS A 1 0.02 1.11 -3.11
C CYS A 1 1.40 0.77 -2.51
N THR A 2 2.17 -0.14 -3.12
CA THR A 2 3.51 -0.51 -2.60
C THR A 2 4.67 0.28 -3.21
N GLY A 3 4.40 1.19 -4.13
CA GLY A 3 5.43 1.95 -4.85
C GLY A 3 6.38 2.70 -3.92
N PHE A 4 5.85 3.30 -2.85
CA PHE A 4 6.68 3.98 -1.85
C PHE A 4 7.69 3.04 -1.18
N ILE A 5 7.28 1.83 -0.77
CA ILE A 5 8.15 0.85 -0.13
C ILE A 5 9.26 0.38 -1.08
N PHE A 6 8.93 0.13 -2.36
CA PHE A 6 9.94 -0.20 -3.37
C PHE A 6 10.92 0.94 -3.64
N ALA A 7 10.43 2.18 -3.68
CA ALA A 7 11.26 3.37 -3.84
C ALA A 7 12.17 3.59 -2.61
N LEU A 8 11.63 3.38 -1.40
CA LEU A 8 12.39 3.48 -0.15
C LEU A 8 13.55 2.48 -0.12
N GLU A 9 13.30 1.22 -0.41
CA GLU A 9 14.33 0.20 -0.50
C GLU A 9 15.37 0.54 -1.57
N THR A 10 14.93 0.96 -2.76
CA THR A 10 15.84 1.36 -3.83
C THR A 10 16.75 2.51 -3.40
N GLY A 11 16.18 3.53 -2.77
CA GLY A 11 16.93 4.68 -2.25
C GLY A 11 17.92 4.29 -1.17
N ALA A 12 17.52 3.42 -0.23
CA ALA A 12 18.40 2.91 0.81
C ALA A 12 19.62 2.21 0.20
N ARG A 13 19.43 1.30 -0.76
CA ARG A 13 20.55 0.61 -1.42
C ARG A 13 21.48 1.55 -2.19
N LEU A 14 20.94 2.61 -2.78
CA LEU A 14 21.76 3.63 -3.46
C LEU A 14 22.63 4.44 -2.47
N ILE A 15 22.13 4.71 -1.26
CA ILE A 15 22.90 5.38 -0.19
C ILE A 15 23.94 4.41 0.38
N GLU A 16 23.56 3.19 0.72
CA GLU A 16 24.46 2.16 1.22
C GLU A 16 25.63 1.85 0.27
N SER A 17 25.40 1.99 -1.05
CA SER A 17 26.46 1.84 -2.03
C SER A 17 27.55 2.91 -1.97
N GLY A 18 27.34 3.97 -1.18
CA GLY A 18 28.23 5.14 -1.05
C GLY A 18 28.17 6.10 -2.23
N LYS A 19 27.34 5.84 -3.26
CA LYS A 19 27.21 6.69 -4.43
C LYS A 19 26.52 8.03 -4.13
N TYR A 20 25.53 7.99 -3.23
CA TYR A 20 24.76 9.15 -2.78
C TYR A 20 24.78 9.24 -1.26
N LYS A 21 24.75 10.47 -0.73
CA LYS A 21 24.76 10.72 0.73
C LYS A 21 23.35 10.83 1.29
N ASN A 22 22.42 11.29 0.47
CA ASN A 22 21.01 11.44 0.85
C ASN A 22 20.11 11.24 -0.39
N ALA A 23 18.84 10.97 -0.13
CA ALA A 23 17.80 10.87 -1.14
C ALA A 23 16.44 11.31 -0.57
N ILE A 24 15.62 11.91 -1.40
CA ILE A 24 14.22 12.18 -1.10
C ILE A 24 13.40 11.10 -1.78
N ILE A 25 12.61 10.36 -1.00
CA ILE A 25 11.69 9.33 -1.50
C ILE A 25 10.29 9.89 -1.42
N ILE A 26 9.61 9.92 -2.57
CA ILE A 26 8.25 10.48 -2.69
C ILE A 26 7.31 9.40 -3.21
N GLY A 27 6.18 9.24 -2.54
CA GLY A 27 5.03 8.50 -3.03
C GLY A 27 3.88 9.47 -3.24
N ALA A 28 3.30 9.49 -4.44
CA ALA A 28 2.17 10.35 -4.76
C ALA A 28 1.29 9.70 -5.83
N ASP A 29 -0.01 9.73 -5.61
CA ASP A 29 -0.99 9.19 -6.55
C ASP A 29 -2.16 10.16 -6.73
N THR A 30 -2.59 10.34 -7.99
CA THR A 30 -3.81 11.09 -8.35
C THR A 30 -4.89 10.09 -8.77
N MET A 31 -5.43 9.38 -7.79
CA MET A 31 -6.44 8.34 -8.01
C MET A 31 -7.76 8.90 -8.53
N SER A 32 -8.09 10.15 -8.20
CA SER A 32 -9.30 10.84 -8.69
C SER A 32 -9.39 10.86 -10.21
N SER A 33 -8.26 10.77 -10.92
CA SER A 33 -8.20 10.76 -12.39
C SER A 33 -8.71 9.45 -13.02
N ILE A 34 -8.75 8.36 -12.26
CA ILE A 34 -9.15 7.02 -12.74
C ILE A 34 -10.33 6.42 -11.98
N ILE A 35 -10.98 7.19 -11.12
CA ILE A 35 -12.17 6.77 -10.37
C ILE A 35 -13.43 6.98 -11.21
N ASP A 36 -14.31 5.97 -11.23
CA ASP A 36 -15.67 6.11 -11.72
C ASP A 36 -16.59 6.59 -10.60
N TYR A 37 -16.92 7.88 -10.56
CA TYR A 37 -17.83 8.45 -9.56
C TYR A 37 -19.27 7.92 -9.63
N LYS A 38 -19.60 7.07 -10.62
CA LYS A 38 -20.87 6.34 -10.69
C LYS A 38 -20.79 4.97 -10.03
N ASP A 39 -19.59 4.44 -9.82
CA ASP A 39 -19.39 3.18 -9.11
C ASP A 39 -19.09 3.46 -7.62
N ARG A 40 -20.10 3.28 -6.78
CA ARG A 40 -19.98 3.50 -5.34
C ARG A 40 -19.09 2.49 -4.62
N ASN A 41 -18.76 1.36 -5.26
CA ASN A 41 -17.87 0.36 -4.65
C ASN A 41 -16.39 0.80 -4.70
N THR A 42 -16.04 1.71 -5.60
CA THR A 42 -14.65 2.15 -5.78
C THR A 42 -14.46 3.63 -5.48
N CYS A 43 -15.43 4.51 -5.79
CA CYS A 43 -15.24 5.95 -5.67
C CYS A 43 -15.09 6.47 -4.23
N VAL A 44 -15.50 5.68 -3.24
CA VAL A 44 -15.41 6.04 -1.81
C VAL A 44 -14.13 5.54 -1.13
N ILE A 45 -13.35 4.67 -1.80
CA ILE A 45 -12.15 4.06 -1.21
C ILE A 45 -10.84 4.52 -1.83
N PHE A 46 -10.87 5.23 -2.95
CA PHE A 46 -9.67 5.75 -3.59
C PHE A 46 -9.67 7.27 -3.57
N GLY A 47 -8.55 7.87 -3.20
CA GLY A 47 -8.36 9.32 -3.17
C GLY A 47 -6.94 9.71 -3.56
N ASP A 48 -6.74 10.99 -3.74
CA ASP A 48 -5.44 11.58 -4.04
C ASP A 48 -4.63 11.73 -2.76
N GLY A 49 -3.35 11.53 -2.85
CA GLY A 49 -2.45 11.68 -1.73
C GLY A 49 -0.99 11.71 -2.14
N GLY A 50 -0.17 12.29 -1.28
CA GLY A 50 1.26 12.31 -1.46
C GLY A 50 1.97 12.49 -0.14
N GLY A 51 3.17 11.93 -0.06
CA GLY A 51 4.06 12.07 1.07
C GLY A 51 5.48 11.74 0.69
N GLY A 52 6.42 12.11 1.54
CA GLY A 52 7.82 11.81 1.27
C GLY A 52 8.64 11.81 2.53
N VAL A 53 9.82 11.20 2.41
CA VAL A 53 10.84 11.16 3.46
C VAL A 53 12.20 11.52 2.87
N LEU A 54 13.01 12.18 3.67
CA LEU A 54 14.43 12.32 3.42
C LEU A 54 15.14 11.16 4.11
N ILE A 55 15.96 10.45 3.38
CA ILE A 55 16.85 9.42 3.92
C ILE A 55 18.30 9.82 3.68
N GLU A 56 19.16 9.53 4.64
CA GLU A 56 20.58 9.84 4.59
C GLU A 56 21.39 8.77 5.31
N GLN A 57 22.68 8.73 5.02
CA GLN A 57 23.59 7.83 5.70
C GLN A 57 23.76 8.27 7.16
N THR A 58 23.79 7.32 8.07
CA THR A 58 24.10 7.52 9.48
C THR A 58 25.11 6.48 9.94
N ASP A 59 25.93 6.85 10.92
CA ASP A 59 26.82 5.94 11.63
C ASP A 59 26.19 5.47 12.96
N ASP A 60 24.97 5.88 13.25
CA ASP A 60 24.23 5.49 14.44
C ASP A 60 23.60 4.10 14.30
N ASP A 61 23.25 3.46 15.42
CA ASP A 61 22.66 2.13 15.49
C ASP A 61 21.14 2.11 15.14
N TYR A 62 20.64 3.10 14.38
CA TYR A 62 19.25 3.16 13.92
C TYR A 62 19.16 3.44 12.42
N GLY A 63 18.03 3.09 11.82
CA GLY A 63 17.78 3.31 10.40
C GLY A 63 16.91 2.23 9.80
N ILE A 64 17.02 2.04 8.48
CA ILE A 64 16.37 0.94 7.77
C ILE A 64 17.17 -0.33 8.02
N ILE A 65 16.64 -1.21 8.87
CA ILE A 65 17.33 -2.44 9.29
C ILE A 65 17.24 -3.50 8.20
N ASP A 66 16.03 -3.72 7.65
CA ASP A 66 15.76 -4.80 6.70
C ASP A 66 14.50 -4.52 5.89
N SER A 67 14.34 -5.21 4.77
CA SER A 67 13.14 -5.14 3.95
C SER A 67 12.80 -6.47 3.31
N ILE A 68 11.52 -6.66 2.98
CA ILE A 68 11.02 -7.77 2.19
C ILE A 68 10.07 -7.22 1.14
N LEU A 69 10.45 -7.36 -0.13
CA LEU A 69 9.64 -6.96 -1.27
C LEU A 69 9.10 -8.20 -1.98
N LYS A 70 7.79 -8.24 -2.20
CA LYS A 70 7.12 -9.33 -2.92
C LYS A 70 6.20 -8.77 -3.99
N THR A 71 6.09 -9.49 -5.09
CA THR A 71 5.19 -9.16 -6.20
C THR A 71 4.43 -10.42 -6.62
N ASP A 72 3.12 -10.29 -6.78
CA ASP A 72 2.24 -11.36 -7.26
C ASP A 72 1.27 -10.79 -8.30
N GLY A 73 1.53 -11.06 -9.56
CA GLY A 73 0.71 -10.60 -10.68
C GLY A 73 -0.52 -11.47 -10.96
N SER A 74 -0.71 -12.59 -10.24
CA SER A 74 -1.84 -13.51 -10.50
C SER A 74 -3.21 -12.89 -10.20
N GLY A 75 -3.25 -11.87 -9.36
CA GLY A 75 -4.46 -11.16 -8.97
C GLY A 75 -4.84 -9.94 -9.82
N ASN A 76 -4.17 -9.71 -10.95
CA ASN A 76 -4.35 -8.49 -11.74
C ASN A 76 -5.78 -8.23 -12.21
N GLN A 77 -6.58 -9.29 -12.35
CA GLN A 77 -7.99 -9.20 -12.75
C GLN A 77 -8.92 -8.70 -11.64
N PHE A 78 -8.49 -8.73 -10.39
CA PHE A 78 -9.31 -8.34 -9.24
C PHE A 78 -9.11 -6.87 -8.82
N LEU A 79 -8.03 -6.25 -9.28
CA LEU A 79 -7.77 -4.82 -9.10
C LEU A 79 -7.01 -4.31 -10.32
N THR A 80 -7.69 -3.57 -11.19
CA THR A 80 -7.13 -3.18 -12.49
C THR A 80 -7.85 -1.98 -13.09
N VAL A 81 -7.19 -1.32 -14.03
CA VAL A 81 -7.84 -0.46 -15.04
C VAL A 81 -7.89 -1.24 -16.35
N PRO A 82 -9.06 -1.71 -16.83
CA PRO A 82 -9.17 -2.71 -17.90
C PRO A 82 -8.68 -2.26 -19.26
N ALA A 83 -8.66 -0.95 -19.57
CA ALA A 83 -8.22 -0.40 -20.85
C ALA A 83 -7.45 0.90 -20.68
N GLY A 84 -6.81 1.36 -21.75
CA GLY A 84 -6.00 2.58 -21.79
C GLY A 84 -4.49 2.31 -21.87
N GLY A 85 -4.06 1.07 -21.66
CA GLY A 85 -2.67 0.65 -21.82
C GLY A 85 -2.41 -0.02 -23.19
N SER A 86 -1.18 -0.44 -23.43
CA SER A 86 -0.74 -1.07 -24.68
C SER A 86 -1.47 -2.36 -25.02
N ARG A 87 -1.88 -3.14 -24.00
CA ARG A 87 -2.62 -4.39 -24.17
C ARG A 87 -4.03 -4.16 -24.73
N LYS A 88 -4.70 -3.09 -24.33
CA LYS A 88 -6.05 -2.71 -24.76
C LYS A 88 -6.11 -1.18 -24.89
N PRO A 89 -5.64 -0.62 -26.00
CA PRO A 89 -5.59 0.82 -26.22
C PRO A 89 -6.97 1.48 -26.10
N ALA A 90 -6.96 2.80 -25.88
CA ALA A 90 -8.19 3.58 -25.88
C ALA A 90 -8.89 3.52 -27.24
N SER A 91 -10.21 3.39 -27.24
CA SER A 91 -11.06 3.41 -28.42
C SER A 91 -12.45 3.90 -28.03
N GLU A 92 -13.27 4.29 -29.00
CA GLU A 92 -14.67 4.65 -28.75
C GLU A 92 -15.42 3.56 -27.99
N THR A 93 -15.16 2.30 -28.33
CA THR A 93 -15.77 1.14 -27.66
C THR A 93 -15.36 1.06 -26.19
N THR A 94 -14.06 1.17 -25.89
CA THR A 94 -13.56 1.08 -24.50
C THR A 94 -14.03 2.25 -23.65
N VAL A 95 -14.17 3.44 -24.24
CA VAL A 95 -14.72 4.63 -23.58
C VAL A 95 -16.21 4.43 -23.28
N LYS A 96 -17.00 4.00 -24.28
CA LYS A 96 -18.44 3.70 -24.10
C LYS A 96 -18.69 2.63 -23.03
N GLN A 97 -17.82 1.62 -22.97
CA GLN A 97 -17.87 0.55 -21.96
C GLN A 97 -17.28 0.95 -20.60
N ARG A 98 -16.80 2.19 -20.43
CA ARG A 98 -16.24 2.72 -19.17
C ARG A 98 -15.05 1.92 -18.64
N LEU A 99 -14.20 1.37 -19.51
CA LEU A 99 -13.08 0.50 -19.13
C LEU A 99 -11.81 1.25 -18.71
N HIS A 100 -11.85 2.58 -18.64
CA HIS A 100 -10.73 3.44 -18.25
C HIS A 100 -10.73 3.83 -16.77
N TYR A 101 -11.62 3.22 -15.99
CA TYR A 101 -11.73 3.43 -14.57
C TYR A 101 -11.21 2.22 -13.79
N VAL A 102 -10.83 2.46 -12.55
CA VAL A 102 -10.41 1.37 -11.66
C VAL A 102 -11.57 0.43 -11.38
N TYR A 103 -11.30 -0.86 -11.50
CA TYR A 103 -12.18 -1.95 -11.11
C TYR A 103 -11.59 -2.69 -9.92
N GLN A 104 -12.41 -3.04 -8.96
CA GLN A 104 -12.00 -3.82 -7.79
C GLN A 104 -13.06 -4.87 -7.43
N ASP A 105 -12.62 -6.14 -7.30
CA ASP A 105 -13.34 -7.15 -6.54
C ASP A 105 -12.96 -7.04 -5.07
N GLY A 106 -13.72 -6.26 -4.32
CA GLY A 106 -13.40 -5.91 -2.94
C GLY A 106 -13.26 -7.11 -2.01
N LYS A 107 -14.07 -8.16 -2.19
CA LYS A 107 -14.02 -9.38 -1.37
C LYS A 107 -12.72 -10.16 -1.58
N THR A 108 -12.32 -10.34 -2.82
CA THR A 108 -11.09 -11.05 -3.17
C THR A 108 -9.86 -10.25 -2.75
N VAL A 109 -9.86 -8.94 -3.03
CA VAL A 109 -8.78 -8.03 -2.64
C VAL A 109 -8.63 -7.96 -1.11
N PHE A 110 -9.73 -7.86 -0.35
CA PHE A 110 -9.70 -7.88 1.11
C PHE A 110 -9.00 -9.14 1.65
N LYS A 111 -9.44 -10.31 1.20
CA LYS A 111 -8.88 -11.59 1.66
C LYS A 111 -7.39 -11.71 1.32
N TYR A 112 -7.02 -11.29 0.13
CA TYR A 112 -5.63 -11.29 -0.32
C TYR A 112 -4.78 -10.33 0.53
N ALA A 113 -5.23 -9.09 0.70
CA ALA A 113 -4.53 -8.07 1.46
C ALA A 113 -4.25 -8.51 2.91
N VAL A 114 -5.27 -8.98 3.64
CA VAL A 114 -5.11 -9.46 5.02
C VAL A 114 -4.10 -10.60 5.11
N ASN A 115 -4.14 -11.56 4.18
CA ASN A 115 -3.22 -12.69 4.21
C ASN A 115 -1.79 -12.26 3.90
N ARG A 116 -1.57 -11.54 2.80
CA ARG A 116 -0.23 -11.17 2.36
C ARG A 116 0.44 -10.14 3.25
N MET A 117 -0.32 -9.15 3.75
CA MET A 117 0.24 -8.19 4.71
C MET A 117 0.67 -8.89 6.00
N SER A 118 -0.15 -9.81 6.52
CA SER A 118 0.23 -10.54 7.74
C SER A 118 1.38 -11.52 7.51
N GLU A 119 1.45 -12.18 6.35
CA GLU A 119 2.57 -13.08 6.01
C GLU A 119 3.89 -12.32 5.95
N VAL A 120 3.94 -11.22 5.18
CA VAL A 120 5.20 -10.45 5.02
C VAL A 120 5.60 -9.77 6.32
N SER A 121 4.64 -9.32 7.14
CA SER A 121 4.93 -8.72 8.44
C SER A 121 5.52 -9.73 9.42
N LYS A 122 4.97 -10.94 9.48
CA LYS A 122 5.54 -12.01 10.30
C LYS A 122 6.93 -12.41 9.82
N GLU A 123 7.08 -12.58 8.51
CA GLU A 123 8.35 -12.99 7.93
C GLU A 123 9.49 -12.01 8.26
N ILE A 124 9.25 -10.69 8.20
CA ILE A 124 10.30 -9.71 8.51
C ILE A 124 10.59 -9.66 10.02
N ILE A 125 9.58 -9.82 10.88
CA ILE A 125 9.74 -9.90 12.32
C ILE A 125 10.59 -11.12 12.68
N GLU A 126 10.23 -12.30 12.18
CA GLU A 126 10.94 -13.56 12.42
C GLU A 126 12.36 -13.53 11.86
N LYS A 127 12.55 -13.03 10.64
CA LYS A 127 13.86 -12.90 9.99
C LYS A 127 14.85 -12.11 10.83
N ASN A 128 14.36 -11.06 11.50
CA ASN A 128 15.14 -10.20 12.37
C ASN A 128 15.16 -10.66 13.84
N LYS A 129 14.64 -11.86 14.14
CA LYS A 129 14.58 -12.45 15.49
C LYS A 129 13.85 -11.58 16.51
N LEU A 130 12.87 -10.82 16.05
CA LEU A 130 12.01 -9.97 16.88
C LEU A 130 10.72 -10.72 17.22
N SER A 131 10.05 -10.24 18.24
CA SER A 131 8.68 -10.63 18.63
C SER A 131 7.71 -9.46 18.42
N SER A 132 6.42 -9.70 18.53
CA SER A 132 5.41 -8.62 18.48
C SER A 132 5.61 -7.57 19.58
N HIS A 133 6.17 -7.95 20.72
CA HIS A 133 6.44 -7.03 21.84
C HIS A 133 7.61 -6.07 21.57
N ASP A 134 8.51 -6.42 20.63
CA ASP A 134 9.62 -5.57 20.23
C ASP A 134 9.18 -4.49 19.22
N ILE A 135 7.96 -4.63 18.67
CA ILE A 135 7.41 -3.68 17.70
C ILE A 135 6.73 -2.54 18.44
N LYS A 136 7.36 -1.37 18.42
CA LYS A 136 6.80 -0.18 19.04
C LYS A 136 5.63 0.40 18.25
N LEU A 137 5.71 0.36 16.91
CA LEU A 137 4.68 0.91 16.04
C LEU A 137 4.62 0.12 14.73
N PHE A 138 3.44 -0.33 14.38
CA PHE A 138 3.11 -0.95 13.11
C PHE A 138 2.34 0.04 12.23
N ILE A 139 2.88 0.34 11.05
CA ILE A 139 2.29 1.30 10.10
C ILE A 139 1.86 0.55 8.85
N PRO A 140 0.65 -0.03 8.81
CA PRO A 140 0.14 -0.74 7.64
C PRO A 140 -0.33 0.23 6.56
N HIS A 141 -0.54 -0.27 5.34
CA HIS A 141 -1.26 0.47 4.31
C HIS A 141 -2.66 0.86 4.80
N GLN A 142 -3.01 2.13 4.68
CA GLN A 142 -4.25 2.73 5.18
C GLN A 142 -5.40 2.57 4.17
N ALA A 143 -5.72 1.33 3.80
CA ALA A 143 -6.75 1.03 2.80
C ALA A 143 -8.15 0.92 3.39
N ASN A 144 -8.26 0.27 4.54
CA ASN A 144 -9.54 -0.04 5.18
C ASN A 144 -9.27 -0.48 6.62
N GLN A 145 -10.00 0.09 7.59
CA GLN A 145 -9.84 -0.22 9.02
C GLN A 145 -9.93 -1.72 9.30
N ARG A 146 -10.87 -2.42 8.66
CA ARG A 146 -11.05 -3.87 8.86
C ARG A 146 -9.84 -4.69 8.38
N ILE A 147 -9.14 -4.24 7.31
CA ILE A 147 -7.90 -4.89 6.85
C ILE A 147 -6.80 -4.65 7.87
N ILE A 148 -6.66 -3.42 8.37
CA ILE A 148 -5.67 -3.03 9.38
C ILE A 148 -5.82 -3.90 10.62
N ASP A 149 -7.02 -3.95 11.19
CA ASP A 149 -7.32 -4.71 12.41
C ASP A 149 -7.10 -6.22 12.23
N ALA A 150 -7.55 -6.76 11.09
CA ALA A 150 -7.37 -8.18 10.80
C ALA A 150 -5.89 -8.55 10.61
N THR A 151 -5.10 -7.67 10.01
CA THR A 151 -3.66 -7.87 9.84
C THR A 151 -2.94 -7.81 11.18
N ALA A 152 -3.21 -6.79 12.00
CA ALA A 152 -2.62 -6.64 13.33
C ALA A 152 -2.88 -7.87 14.21
N ARG A 153 -4.14 -8.29 14.31
CA ARG A 153 -4.51 -9.50 15.06
C ARG A 153 -3.79 -10.75 14.58
N LYS A 154 -3.65 -10.92 13.25
CA LYS A 154 -2.89 -12.06 12.70
C LYS A 154 -1.40 -11.99 13.02
N CYS A 155 -0.84 -10.81 13.18
CA CYS A 155 0.56 -10.62 13.57
C CYS A 155 0.79 -10.70 15.08
N GLY A 156 -0.26 -10.83 15.89
CA GLY A 156 -0.17 -10.82 17.35
C GLY A 156 0.23 -9.45 17.90
N LEU A 157 -0.16 -8.38 17.22
CA LEU A 157 0.07 -7.00 17.63
C LEU A 157 -1.16 -6.47 18.36
N ASP A 158 -0.93 -5.71 19.43
CA ASP A 158 -1.97 -4.98 20.12
C ASP A 158 -2.39 -3.75 19.31
N LEU A 159 -3.66 -3.33 19.44
CA LEU A 159 -4.19 -2.22 18.63
C LEU A 159 -3.55 -0.86 18.96
N ASP A 160 -2.99 -0.69 20.14
CA ASP A 160 -2.23 0.51 20.55
C ASP A 160 -0.86 0.59 19.88
N GLN A 161 -0.34 -0.53 19.36
CA GLN A 161 0.86 -0.57 18.52
C GLN A 161 0.57 -0.20 17.05
N VAL A 162 -0.69 -0.02 16.65
CA VAL A 162 -1.07 0.15 15.24
C VAL A 162 -1.37 1.60 14.93
N PHE A 163 -0.62 2.16 13.98
CA PHE A 163 -0.90 3.49 13.47
C PHE A 163 -2.11 3.48 12.55
N VAL A 164 -3.07 4.37 12.84
CA VAL A 164 -4.29 4.54 12.04
C VAL A 164 -4.53 6.02 11.79
N ASN A 165 -4.60 6.41 10.53
CA ASN A 165 -4.98 7.76 10.13
C ASN A 165 -5.98 7.77 8.95
N ILE A 166 -6.62 6.65 8.69
CA ILE A 166 -7.56 6.50 7.58
C ILE A 166 -8.70 7.51 7.63
N CYS A 167 -9.20 7.87 8.83
CA CYS A 167 -10.23 8.88 9.00
C CYS A 167 -9.76 10.30 8.68
N LEU A 168 -8.45 10.55 8.67
CA LEU A 168 -7.87 11.84 8.30
C LEU A 168 -7.64 11.95 6.79
N LEU A 169 -7.40 10.82 6.12
CA LEU A 169 -7.13 10.75 4.68
C LEU A 169 -8.40 10.56 3.86
N TYR A 170 -9.42 9.94 4.44
CA TYR A 170 -10.70 9.66 3.78
C TYR A 170 -11.87 10.14 4.65
N THR A 171 -12.76 10.88 4.07
CA THR A 171 -14.02 11.31 4.70
C THR A 171 -15.08 10.19 4.69
N SER A 172 -14.70 8.95 4.54
CA SER A 172 -15.63 7.87 4.28
C SER A 172 -15.92 7.01 5.50
N ASP A 173 -16.72 7.49 6.42
CA ASP A 173 -17.52 6.64 7.30
C ASP A 173 -18.42 5.69 6.48
N ALA A 174 -18.69 6.03 5.22
CA ALA A 174 -19.47 5.22 4.29
C ALA A 174 -18.77 3.91 3.82
N ALA A 175 -17.48 3.75 4.05
CA ALA A 175 -16.78 2.49 3.73
C ALA A 175 -16.97 1.43 4.81
N ASP A 176 -17.41 1.80 6.01
CA ASP A 176 -17.61 0.89 7.14
C ASP A 176 -19.03 0.29 7.18
N GLU A 177 -19.95 0.78 6.35
CA GLU A 177 -21.35 0.34 6.30
C GLU A 177 -21.69 -0.65 5.16
N VAL A 178 -20.68 -1.25 4.48
CA VAL A 178 -20.90 -2.19 3.39
C VAL A 178 -20.35 -3.58 3.72
#